data_a6c716953212e71cb6882d90d2b81491
#
_entry.id   a6c716953212e71cb6882d90d2b81491
#
_cell.length_a   1.000
_cell.length_b   1.000
_cell.length_c   1.000
_cell.angle_alpha   90.00
_cell.angle_beta   90.00
_cell.angle_gamma   90.00
#
_symmetry.space_group_name_H-M   'P 1'
#
loop_
_entity.id
_entity.type
_entity.pdbx_description
1 polymer ?
#
loop_
_entity_poly.entity_id
_entity_poly.type
_entity_poly.pdbx_seq_one_letter_code
_entity_poly.pdbx_strand_id
1 'polypeptide(L)' 'MARGLGKVIHTLREGRLFTQATLTKKAKVTQGYIAQLERGMRKSPSLHVLQRLAKALGVPVTRLLE' A
#
# COMPACT_ATOMS: atom_id res chain seq x y z
N MET A 1 -12.60 -0.05 7.68
CA MET A 1 -11.20 0.12 7.22
C MET A 1 -10.25 -0.50 8.21
N ALA A 2 -9.28 -1.21 7.72
CA ALA A 2 -8.31 -1.86 8.57
C ALA A 2 -7.50 -0.85 9.38
N ARG A 3 -7.35 -1.14 10.64
CA ARG A 3 -6.50 -0.38 11.51
C ARG A 3 -5.06 -0.67 11.10
N GLY A 4 -4.28 0.38 10.92
CA GLY A 4 -2.89 0.19 10.55
C GLY A 4 -2.66 -0.19 9.10
N LEU A 5 -3.49 0.32 8.19
CA LEU A 5 -3.33 0.06 6.77
C LEU A 5 -1.90 0.36 6.31
N GLY A 6 -1.33 1.47 6.76
CA GLY A 6 0.04 1.82 6.40
C GLY A 6 1.04 0.78 6.86
N LYS A 7 0.83 0.25 8.06
CA LYS A 7 1.71 -0.80 8.60
C LYS A 7 1.59 -2.09 7.78
N VAL A 8 0.38 -2.44 7.37
CA VAL A 8 0.17 -3.63 6.53
C VAL A 8 0.90 -3.47 5.21
N ILE A 9 0.75 -2.31 4.57
CA ILE A 9 1.42 -2.04 3.30
C ILE A 9 2.94 -2.10 3.47
N HIS A 10 3.45 -1.50 4.53
CA HIS A 10 4.89 -1.50 4.81
C HIS A 10 5.40 -2.94 4.98
N THR A 11 4.70 -3.74 5.77
CA THR A 11 5.10 -5.12 6.03
C THR A 11 5.09 -5.95 4.74
N LEU A 12 4.03 -5.82 3.95
CA LEU A 12 3.94 -6.56 2.70
C LEU A 12 5.00 -6.12 1.71
N ARG A 13 5.26 -4.81 1.65
CA ARG A 13 6.29 -4.27 0.77
C ARG A 13 7.66 -4.83 1.12
N GLU A 14 8.00 -4.78 2.40
CA GLU A 14 9.30 -5.28 2.85
C GLU A 14 9.42 -6.79 2.68
N GLY A 15 8.35 -7.51 2.89
CA GLY A 15 8.33 -8.93 2.68
C GLY A 15 8.60 -9.33 1.24
N ARG A 16 8.33 -8.42 0.31
CA ARG A 16 8.63 -8.63 -1.11
C ARG A 16 9.95 -8.01 -1.54
N LEU A 17 10.68 -7.44 -0.60
CA LEU A 17 11.96 -6.76 -0.86
C LEU A 17 11.78 -5.58 -1.82
N PHE A 18 10.62 -4.94 -1.79
CA PHE A 18 10.35 -3.74 -2.57
C PHE A 18 10.76 -2.51 -1.79
N THR A 19 11.41 -1.57 -2.46
CA THR A 19 11.56 -0.22 -1.91
C THR A 19 10.24 0.53 -2.11
N GLN A 20 10.10 1.68 -1.43
CA GLN A 20 8.95 2.54 -1.70
C GLN A 20 8.89 2.93 -3.18
N ALA A 21 10.06 3.22 -3.78
CA ALA A 21 10.11 3.59 -5.19
C ALA A 21 9.60 2.45 -6.08
N THR A 22 9.96 1.22 -5.76
CA THR A 22 9.52 0.06 -6.53
C THR A 22 8.00 -0.09 -6.45
N LEU A 23 7.45 0.00 -5.23
CA LEU A 23 5.99 -0.11 -5.07
C LEU A 23 5.27 1.02 -5.78
N THR A 24 5.81 2.22 -5.72
CA THR A 24 5.27 3.39 -6.40
C THR A 24 5.08 3.12 -7.89
N LYS A 25 6.12 2.59 -8.53
CA LYS A 25 6.05 2.29 -9.96
C LYS A 25 5.02 1.20 -10.25
N LYS A 26 5.00 0.16 -9.44
CA LYS A 26 4.09 -0.98 -9.66
C LYS A 26 2.64 -0.59 -9.43
N ALA A 27 2.37 0.24 -8.44
CA ALA A 27 1.01 0.65 -8.10
C ALA A 27 0.57 1.91 -8.85
N LYS A 28 1.49 2.56 -9.57
CA LYS A 28 1.20 3.76 -10.35
C LYS A 28 0.67 4.89 -9.48
N VAL A 29 1.33 5.12 -8.37
CA VAL A 29 1.06 6.23 -7.46
C VAL A 29 2.36 6.97 -7.23
N THR A 30 2.31 8.08 -6.50
CA THR A 30 3.53 8.83 -6.19
C THR A 30 4.22 8.24 -4.97
N GLN A 31 5.52 8.45 -4.87
CA GLN A 31 6.27 7.98 -3.71
C GLN A 31 5.84 8.72 -2.45
N GLY A 32 5.51 10.00 -2.56
CA GLY A 32 4.99 10.76 -1.43
C GLY A 32 3.71 10.16 -0.90
N TYR A 33 2.85 9.66 -1.78
CA TYR A 33 1.61 9.03 -1.39
C TYR A 33 1.89 7.76 -0.56
N ILE A 34 2.80 6.90 -1.06
CA ILE A 34 3.16 5.68 -0.34
C ILE A 34 3.77 6.01 1.01
N ALA A 35 4.66 7.00 1.06
CA ALA A 35 5.29 7.40 2.33
C ALA A 35 4.24 7.86 3.33
N GLN A 36 3.27 8.65 2.89
CA GLN A 36 2.20 9.14 3.77
C GLN A 36 1.30 7.99 4.24
N LEU A 37 1.00 7.04 3.36
CA LEU A 37 0.21 5.87 3.75
C LEU A 37 0.93 5.07 4.82
N GLU A 38 2.21 4.83 4.64
CA GLU A 38 2.97 4.01 5.59
C GLU A 38 3.14 4.69 6.93
N ARG A 39 3.10 6.02 6.96
CA ARG A 39 3.14 6.79 8.21
C ARG A 39 1.79 6.95 8.87
N GLY A 40 0.74 6.46 8.23
CA GLY A 40 -0.61 6.61 8.76
C GLY A 40 -1.21 7.99 8.53
N MET A 41 -0.63 8.79 7.65
CA MET A 41 -1.11 10.14 7.39
C MET A 41 -2.23 10.18 6.37
N ARG A 42 -2.42 9.09 5.61
CA ARG A 42 -3.56 8.93 4.72
C ARG A 42 -4.30 7.67 5.15
N LYS A 43 -5.53 7.83 5.58
CA LYS A 43 -6.24 6.74 6.23
C LYS A 43 -7.32 6.09 5.37
N SER A 44 -7.75 6.75 4.33
CA SER A 44 -8.88 6.26 3.54
C SER A 44 -8.60 6.40 2.05
N PRO A 45 -7.63 5.65 1.51
CA PRO A 45 -7.45 5.66 0.07
C PRO A 45 -8.69 5.08 -0.61
N SER A 46 -8.94 5.49 -1.85
CA SER A 46 -10.07 4.97 -2.59
C SER A 46 -9.89 3.48 -2.84
N LEU A 47 -11.00 2.78 -3.05
CA LEU A 47 -10.96 1.37 -3.39
C LEU A 47 -10.11 1.13 -4.62
N HIS A 48 -10.18 2.03 -5.58
CA HIS A 48 -9.40 1.95 -6.82
C HIS A 48 -7.91 1.90 -6.54
N VAL A 49 -7.44 2.79 -5.64
CA VAL A 49 -6.02 2.81 -5.26
C VAL A 49 -5.66 1.55 -4.47
N LEU A 50 -6.55 1.12 -3.58
CA LEU A 50 -6.32 -0.11 -2.82
C LEU A 50 -6.17 -1.32 -3.74
N GLN A 51 -6.98 -1.39 -4.78
CA GLN A 51 -6.88 -2.48 -5.75
C GLN A 51 -5.54 -2.47 -6.47
N ARG A 52 -5.05 -1.28 -6.84
CA ARG A 52 -3.76 -1.17 -7.50
C ARG A 52 -2.61 -1.56 -6.56
N LEU A 53 -2.71 -1.17 -5.31
CA LEU A 53 -1.71 -1.54 -4.30
C LEU A 53 -1.70 -3.05 -4.07
N ALA A 54 -2.88 -3.64 -3.94
CA ALA A 54 -3.00 -5.07 -3.71
C ALA A 54 -2.41 -5.85 -4.88
N LYS A 55 -2.70 -5.42 -6.10
CA LYS A 55 -2.16 -6.07 -7.30
C LYS A 55 -0.64 -5.96 -7.33
N ALA A 56 -0.11 -4.78 -7.01
CA ALA A 56 1.33 -4.56 -7.00
C ALA A 56 2.02 -5.42 -5.95
N LEU A 57 1.36 -5.64 -4.81
CA LEU A 57 1.89 -6.44 -3.73
C LEU A 57 1.60 -7.94 -3.89
N GLY A 58 0.80 -8.30 -4.89
CA GLY A 58 0.49 -9.70 -5.16
C GLY A 58 -0.42 -10.34 -4.13
N VAL A 59 -1.32 -9.56 -3.54
CA VAL A 59 -2.26 -10.05 -2.53
C VAL A 59 -3.67 -9.65 -2.93
N PRO A 60 -4.70 -10.35 -2.42
CA PRO A 60 -6.07 -9.89 -2.64
C PRO A 60 -6.31 -8.58 -1.89
N VAL A 61 -7.21 -7.75 -2.42
CA VAL A 61 -7.49 -6.46 -1.81
C VAL A 61 -8.01 -6.61 -0.38
N THR A 62 -8.65 -7.74 -0.08
CA THR A 62 -9.14 -8.00 1.28
C THR A 62 -8.03 -8.00 2.33
N ARG A 63 -6.79 -8.35 1.92
CA ARG A 63 -5.65 -8.27 2.83
C ARG A 63 -5.42 -6.85 3.32
N LEU A 64 -5.72 -5.87 2.49
CA LEU A 64 -5.54 -4.46 2.84
C LEU A 64 -6.71 -3.91 3.64
N LEU A 65 -7.84 -4.62 3.64
CA LEU A 65 -9.04 -4.18 4.31
C LEU A 65 -9.24 -4.80 5.70
N GLU A 66 -8.37 -5.70 6.07
CA GLU A 66 -8.46 -6.38 7.37
C GLU A 66 -8.13 -5.51 8.54
#